data_b550ce6ed7f656dc063ab26376f2d40d
#
_entry.id   b550ce6ed7f656dc063ab26376f2d40d
#
_cell.length_a   1.000
_cell.length_b   1.000
_cell.length_c   1.000
_cell.angle_alpha   90.00
_cell.angle_beta   90.00
_cell.angle_gamma   90.00
#
_symmetry.space_group_name_H-M   'P 1'
#
loop_
_entity.id
_entity.type
_entity.pdbx_description
1 polymer ?
#
loop_
_entity_poly.entity_id
_entity_poly.type
_entity_poly.pdbx_seq_one_letter_code
_entity_poly.pdbx_strand_id
1 'polypeptide(L)'
;MQRETAYQNMVAILKSTITIPEDVELAENTSLRDDLGMDSLGSLTFLMELEESIDGFSIDPESLEERHFSSIGAMVDYIVENVELAPAA
;
A
#
# COMPACT_ATOMS: atom_id res chain seq x y z
N MET A 1 -3.18 8.36 11.03
CA MET A 1 -4.16 7.71 10.12
C MET A 1 -4.60 6.38 10.71
N GLN A 2 -5.88 6.12 10.67
CA GLN A 2 -6.40 4.82 11.14
C GLN A 2 -6.11 3.74 10.10
N ARG A 3 -5.90 2.53 10.58
CA ARG A 3 -5.56 1.40 9.72
C ARG A 3 -6.65 1.15 8.66
N GLU A 4 -7.90 1.28 9.04
CA GLU A 4 -9.01 1.12 8.11
C GLU A 4 -8.96 2.13 6.97
N THR A 5 -8.67 3.38 7.29
CA THR A 5 -8.53 4.43 6.28
C THR A 5 -7.36 4.15 5.35
N ALA A 6 -6.23 3.71 5.90
CA ALA A 6 -5.08 3.35 5.10
C ALA A 6 -5.40 2.18 4.16
N TYR A 7 -6.12 1.19 4.67
CA TYR A 7 -6.56 0.05 3.87
C TYR A 7 -7.45 0.49 2.71
N GLN A 8 -8.44 1.33 2.98
CA GLN A 8 -9.35 1.81 1.94
C GLN A 8 -8.63 2.60 0.86
N ASN A 9 -7.70 3.47 1.26
CA ASN A 9 -6.90 4.24 0.31
C ASN A 9 -6.02 3.31 -0.53
N MET A 10 -5.42 2.33 0.10
CA MET A 10 -4.57 1.37 -0.60
C MET A 10 -5.35 0.57 -1.63
N VAL A 11 -6.53 0.08 -1.26
CA VAL A 11 -7.37 -0.69 -2.18
C VAL A 11 -7.79 0.16 -3.37
N ALA A 12 -8.18 1.41 -3.13
CA ALA A 12 -8.55 2.31 -4.21
C ALA A 12 -7.39 2.56 -5.17
N ILE A 13 -6.19 2.74 -4.63
CA ILE A 13 -5.01 2.97 -5.45
C ILE A 13 -4.64 1.71 -6.24
N LEU A 14 -4.74 0.55 -5.62
CA LEU A 14 -4.49 -0.72 -6.31
C LEU A 14 -5.42 -0.87 -7.51
N LYS A 15 -6.69 -0.58 -7.32
CA LYS A 15 -7.68 -0.69 -8.39
C LYS A 15 -7.41 0.26 -9.55
N SER A 16 -6.81 1.40 -9.27
CA SER A 16 -6.50 2.39 -10.32
C SER A 16 -5.15 2.17 -10.98
N THR A 17 -4.23 1.47 -10.31
CA THR A 17 -2.85 1.31 -10.79
C THR A 17 -2.64 -0.01 -11.52
N ILE A 18 -3.30 -1.08 -11.09
CA ILE A 18 -3.14 -2.40 -11.69
C ILE A 18 -4.51 -3.00 -11.98
N THR A 19 -4.50 -3.99 -12.90
CA THR A 19 -5.71 -4.76 -13.18
C THR A 19 -5.79 -5.90 -12.17
N ILE A 20 -6.84 -5.90 -11.37
CA ILE A 20 -7.03 -6.95 -10.38
C ILE A 20 -7.81 -8.10 -11.00
N PRO A 21 -7.29 -9.33 -10.95
CA PRO A 21 -8.01 -10.49 -11.49
C PRO A 21 -9.37 -10.64 -10.82
N GLU A 22 -10.38 -10.99 -11.60
CA GLU A 22 -11.75 -11.11 -11.10
C GLU A 22 -11.91 -12.18 -10.03
N ASP A 23 -11.07 -13.20 -10.05
CA ASP A 23 -11.12 -14.28 -9.08
C ASP A 23 -10.32 -14.00 -7.81
N VAL A 24 -9.72 -12.82 -7.71
CA VAL A 24 -8.97 -12.43 -6.52
C VAL A 24 -9.79 -11.46 -5.70
N GLU A 25 -10.07 -11.83 -4.46
CA GLU A 25 -10.69 -10.92 -3.51
C GLU A 25 -9.61 -10.20 -2.73
N LEU A 26 -9.71 -8.87 -2.68
CA LEU A 26 -8.76 -8.08 -1.92
C LEU A 26 -9.05 -8.19 -0.44
N ALA A 27 -8.07 -8.63 0.30
CA ALA A 27 -8.16 -8.79 1.74
C ALA A 27 -6.79 -8.53 2.34
N GLU A 28 -6.71 -8.45 3.66
CA GLU A 28 -5.43 -8.15 4.30
C GLU A 28 -4.38 -9.21 4.05
N ASN A 29 -4.79 -10.47 3.83
CA ASN A 29 -3.84 -11.55 3.55
C ASN A 29 -3.55 -11.74 2.07
N THR A 30 -4.12 -10.90 1.20
CA THR A 30 -3.82 -10.97 -0.22
C THR A 30 -2.38 -10.54 -0.47
N SER A 31 -1.62 -11.38 -1.18
CA SER A 31 -0.24 -11.07 -1.50
C SER A 31 -0.16 -10.12 -2.68
N LEU A 32 0.55 -9.02 -2.50
CA LEU A 32 0.74 -8.05 -3.58
C LEU A 32 1.55 -8.67 -4.72
N ARG A 33 2.48 -9.52 -4.39
CA ARG A 33 3.37 -10.15 -5.34
C ARG A 33 2.76 -11.37 -6.01
N ASP A 34 2.28 -12.29 -5.17
CA ASP A 34 1.81 -13.59 -5.65
C ASP A 34 0.39 -13.57 -6.18
N ASP A 35 -0.51 -12.88 -5.49
CA ASP A 35 -1.92 -12.82 -5.88
C ASP A 35 -2.20 -11.76 -6.92
N LEU A 36 -1.53 -10.62 -6.82
CA LEU A 36 -1.75 -9.50 -7.72
C LEU A 36 -0.69 -9.37 -8.81
N GLY A 37 0.37 -10.17 -8.74
CA GLY A 37 1.42 -10.17 -9.75
C GLY A 37 2.19 -8.87 -9.86
N MET A 38 2.28 -8.14 -8.77
CA MET A 38 2.98 -6.85 -8.76
C MET A 38 4.49 -7.05 -8.92
N ASP A 39 5.05 -6.49 -10.00
CA ASP A 39 6.48 -6.55 -10.25
C ASP A 39 7.18 -5.30 -9.71
N SER A 40 8.48 -5.18 -9.97
CA SER A 40 9.26 -4.05 -9.45
C SER A 40 8.79 -2.71 -9.97
N LEU A 41 8.44 -2.64 -11.26
CA LEU A 41 7.95 -1.39 -11.85
C LEU A 41 6.56 -1.05 -11.35
N GLY A 42 5.68 -2.06 -11.27
CA GLY A 42 4.34 -1.87 -10.75
C GLY A 42 4.35 -1.44 -9.30
N SER A 43 5.26 -2.04 -8.52
CA SER A 43 5.43 -1.67 -7.11
C SER A 43 5.85 -0.22 -6.97
N LEU A 44 6.81 0.22 -7.79
CA LEU A 44 7.29 1.58 -7.72
C LEU A 44 6.19 2.58 -8.08
N THR A 45 5.44 2.30 -9.15
CA THR A 45 4.32 3.14 -9.56
C THR A 45 3.27 3.22 -8.45
N PHE A 46 2.96 2.07 -7.86
CA PHE A 46 2.00 1.99 -6.77
C PHE A 46 2.45 2.84 -5.57
N LEU A 47 3.72 2.75 -5.21
CA LEU A 47 4.27 3.51 -4.09
C LEU A 47 4.21 5.01 -4.36
N MET A 48 4.50 5.43 -5.57
CA MET A 48 4.42 6.84 -5.94
C MET A 48 2.98 7.36 -5.83
N GLU A 49 2.02 6.57 -6.28
CA GLU A 49 0.61 6.94 -6.15
C GLU A 49 0.18 7.04 -4.70
N LEU A 50 0.69 6.15 -3.85
CA LEU A 50 0.42 6.21 -2.41
C LEU A 50 0.92 7.53 -1.83
N GLU A 51 2.13 7.94 -2.17
CA GLU A 51 2.69 9.19 -1.68
C GLU A 51 1.86 10.40 -2.11
N GLU A 52 1.37 10.37 -3.35
CA GLU A 52 0.54 11.47 -3.86
C GLU A 52 -0.84 11.50 -3.24
N SER A 53 -1.41 10.35 -2.93
CA SER A 53 -2.79 10.25 -2.48
C SER A 53 -2.96 10.39 -0.98
N ILE A 54 -1.94 10.06 -0.22
CA ILE A 54 -2.01 10.10 1.24
C ILE A 54 -1.16 11.23 1.77
N ASP A 55 -1.81 12.25 2.31
CA ASP A 55 -1.10 13.41 2.87
C ASP A 55 -0.28 12.98 4.09
N GLY A 56 0.95 13.45 4.13
CA GLY A 56 1.84 13.16 5.24
C GLY A 56 2.53 11.80 5.16
N PHE A 57 2.25 11.02 4.13
CA PHE A 57 2.91 9.73 3.93
C PHE A 57 4.14 9.92 3.05
N SER A 58 5.27 9.44 3.54
CA SER A 58 6.53 9.41 2.77
C SER A 58 7.11 8.02 2.82
N ILE A 59 7.61 7.56 1.69
CA ILE A 59 8.26 6.27 1.62
C ILE A 59 9.72 6.45 1.94
N ASP A 60 10.21 5.65 2.89
CA ASP A 60 11.61 5.61 3.25
C ASP A 60 12.22 4.36 2.62
N PRO A 61 13.02 4.52 1.55
CA PRO A 61 13.61 3.36 0.89
C PRO A 61 14.41 2.46 1.82
N GLU A 62 14.98 3.02 2.88
CA GLU A 62 15.76 2.25 3.83
C GLU A 62 14.91 1.36 4.72
N SER A 63 13.66 1.76 4.98
CA SER A 63 12.76 0.98 5.82
C SER A 63 11.85 0.06 5.03
N LEU A 64 11.76 0.26 3.71
CA LEU A 64 10.89 -0.54 2.86
C LEU A 64 11.55 -1.88 2.53
N GLU A 65 10.88 -2.98 2.88
CA GLU A 65 11.40 -4.32 2.69
C GLU A 65 10.41 -5.18 1.92
N GLU A 66 10.89 -6.32 1.41
CA GLU A 66 10.04 -7.26 0.68
C GLU A 66 8.83 -7.73 1.50
N ARG A 67 9.00 -7.84 2.81
CA ARG A 67 7.91 -8.27 3.68
C ARG A 67 6.70 -7.34 3.60
N HIS A 68 6.91 -6.08 3.24
CA HIS A 68 5.81 -5.12 3.11
C HIS A 68 4.94 -5.43 1.90
N PHE A 69 5.45 -6.18 0.94
CA PHE A 69 4.69 -6.62 -0.23
C PHE A 69 4.13 -8.02 -0.09
N SER A 70 4.37 -8.67 1.04
CA SER A 70 3.90 -10.03 1.28
C SER A 70 2.37 -10.10 1.42
N SER A 71 1.76 -9.00 1.83
CA SER A 71 0.30 -8.92 1.92
C SER A 71 -0.14 -7.46 1.94
N ILE A 72 -1.42 -7.24 1.63
CA ILE A 72 -2.01 -5.91 1.73
C ILE A 72 -1.92 -5.41 3.17
N GLY A 73 -2.18 -6.30 4.13
CA GLY A 73 -2.09 -5.94 5.55
C GLY A 73 -0.71 -5.46 5.96
N ALA A 74 0.34 -6.12 5.46
CA ALA A 74 1.71 -5.71 5.76
C ALA A 74 2.00 -4.31 5.22
N MET A 75 1.53 -4.00 4.01
CA MET A 75 1.71 -2.68 3.45
C MET A 75 0.87 -1.63 4.18
N VAL A 76 -0.34 -1.99 4.60
CA VAL A 76 -1.17 -1.09 5.40
C VAL A 76 -0.46 -0.72 6.71
N ASP A 77 0.16 -1.70 7.36
CA ASP A 77 0.94 -1.44 8.57
C ASP A 77 2.09 -0.48 8.28
N TYR A 78 2.78 -0.66 7.17
CA TYR A 78 3.85 0.23 6.76
C TYR A 78 3.35 1.66 6.55
N ILE A 79 2.20 1.81 5.89
CA ILE A 79 1.61 3.13 5.65
C ILE A 79 1.30 3.81 6.98
N VAL A 80 0.65 3.10 7.89
CA VAL A 80 0.28 3.66 9.19
C VAL A 80 1.50 4.10 9.99
N GLU A 81 2.57 3.31 9.94
CA GLU A 81 3.80 3.61 10.65
C GLU A 81 4.54 4.82 10.07
N ASN A 82 4.37 5.10 8.79
CA ASN A 82 5.12 6.14 8.10
C ASN A 82 4.32 7.38 7.73
N VAL A 83 3.03 7.40 8.06
CA VAL A 83 2.24 8.62 7.91
C VAL A 83 2.59 9.55 9.04
N GLU A 84 3.00 10.77 8.68
CA GLU A 84 3.20 11.80 9.68
C GLU A 84 1.86 12.16 10.25
N LEU A 85 1.64 11.75 11.48
CA LEU A 85 0.48 12.23 12.20
C LEU A 85 0.70 13.71 12.38
N ALA A 86 -0.15 14.50 11.74
CA ALA A 86 -0.17 15.91 12.01
C ALA A 86 -0.13 16.03 13.52
N PRO A 87 0.86 16.67 14.07
CA PRO A 87 0.92 16.85 15.48
C PRO A 87 -0.42 17.40 15.85
N ALA A 88 -1.07 16.69 16.69
CA ALA A 88 -2.37 17.11 17.14
C ALA A 88 -2.20 18.52 17.57
N ALA A 89 -1.93 19.15 16.61
CA ALA A 89 -1.80 20.56 16.72
C ALA A 89 -2.79 20.92 17.64
#